data_289026766e1685131c7c15391e41437c
#
_entry.id   289026766e1685131c7c15391e41437c
#
_cell.length_a   1.000
_cell.length_b   1.000
_cell.length_c   1.000
_cell.angle_alpha   90.00
_cell.angle_beta   90.00
_cell.angle_gamma   90.00
#
_symmetry.space_group_name_H-M   'P 1'
#
loop_
_entity.id
_entity.type
_entity.pdbx_description
1 polymer ?
#
loop_
_entity_poly.entity_id
_entity_poly.type
_entity_poly.pdbx_seq_one_letter_code
_entity_poly.pdbx_strand_id
1 'polypeptide(L)'
;MIRHICMFTLTEDKAANAAEFVRRAESLKAIPSVRAFSVVTNDPRTPAGNYNVSLIIDFDDVEGLQAYQVSPEHVAFGQFVGTIRIDRACIDYEF
;
A
#
# COMPACT_ATOMS: atom_id res chain seq x y z
N MET A 1 -4.10 4.68 18.11
CA MET A 1 -4.10 3.89 16.86
C MET A 1 -2.77 4.07 16.13
N ILE A 2 -2.46 3.18 15.21
CA ILE A 2 -1.27 3.27 14.36
C ILE A 2 -1.72 3.47 12.91
N ARG A 3 -1.13 4.46 12.23
CA ARG A 3 -1.32 4.68 10.80
C ARG A 3 -0.08 4.25 10.05
N HIS A 4 -0.28 3.40 9.06
CA HIS A 4 0.75 2.86 8.17
C HIS A 4 0.57 3.50 6.79
N ILE A 5 1.59 4.21 6.32
CA ILE A 5 1.60 4.83 5.00
C ILE A 5 2.77 4.26 4.22
N CYS A 6 2.48 3.61 3.09
CA CYS A 6 3.50 3.10 2.18
C CYS A 6 3.27 3.67 0.79
N MET A 7 4.33 4.18 0.16
CA MET A 7 4.30 4.74 -1.18
C MET A 7 5.24 3.97 -2.08
N PHE A 8 4.88 3.86 -3.36
CA PHE A 8 5.65 3.08 -4.32
C PHE A 8 5.81 3.84 -5.63
N THR A 9 7.04 3.77 -6.19
CA THR A 9 7.31 4.12 -7.58
C THR A 9 7.26 2.82 -8.40
N LEU A 10 6.54 2.85 -9.51
CA LEU A 10 6.27 1.66 -10.33
C LEU A 10 7.13 1.64 -11.59
N THR A 11 7.32 0.43 -12.15
CA THR A 11 8.03 0.22 -13.41
C THR A 11 7.25 0.78 -14.60
N GLU A 12 7.86 0.74 -15.80
CA GLU A 12 7.23 1.22 -17.03
C GLU A 12 5.84 0.65 -17.23
N ASP A 13 5.03 1.40 -17.97
CA ASP A 13 3.58 1.26 -18.04
C ASP A 13 2.95 1.57 -16.68
N LYS A 14 3.35 2.71 -16.13
CA LYS A 14 2.97 3.12 -14.76
C LYS A 14 1.46 3.21 -14.57
N ALA A 15 0.72 3.65 -15.58
CA ALA A 15 -0.74 3.77 -15.49
C ALA A 15 -1.40 2.40 -15.35
N ALA A 16 -0.99 1.42 -16.15
CA ALA A 16 -1.52 0.06 -16.08
C ALA A 16 -1.12 -0.62 -14.77
N ASN A 17 0.14 -0.45 -14.34
CA ASN A 17 0.62 -1.00 -13.08
C ASN A 17 -0.07 -0.36 -11.87
N ALA A 18 -0.35 0.93 -11.90
CA ALA A 18 -1.09 1.61 -10.84
C ALA A 18 -2.52 1.08 -10.74
N ALA A 19 -3.21 0.89 -11.86
CA ALA A 19 -4.57 0.34 -11.89
C ALA A 19 -4.59 -1.07 -11.31
N GLU A 20 -3.63 -1.92 -11.66
CA GLU A 20 -3.51 -3.28 -11.15
C GLU A 20 -3.19 -3.29 -9.65
N PHE A 21 -2.31 -2.38 -9.21
CA PHE A 21 -1.98 -2.19 -7.79
C PHE A 21 -3.25 -1.89 -6.99
N VAL A 22 -4.05 -0.92 -7.43
CA VAL A 22 -5.29 -0.53 -6.75
C VAL A 22 -6.26 -1.72 -6.69
N ARG A 23 -6.42 -2.43 -7.80
CA ARG A 23 -7.33 -3.58 -7.88
C ARG A 23 -6.93 -4.68 -6.90
N ARG A 24 -5.66 -5.05 -6.87
CA ARG A 24 -5.17 -6.14 -6.00
C ARG A 24 -5.10 -5.75 -4.53
N ALA A 25 -4.87 -4.46 -4.24
CA ALA A 25 -4.81 -3.97 -2.87
C ALA A 25 -6.15 -4.14 -2.12
N GLU A 26 -7.26 -4.25 -2.83
CA GLU A 26 -8.58 -4.44 -2.21
C GLU A 26 -8.64 -5.68 -1.29
N SER A 27 -7.88 -6.73 -1.60
CA SER A 27 -7.84 -7.94 -0.77
C SER A 27 -7.31 -7.68 0.65
N LEU A 28 -6.53 -6.62 0.83
CA LEU A 28 -5.96 -6.28 2.13
C LEU A 28 -7.02 -5.82 3.13
N LYS A 29 -8.16 -5.32 2.66
CA LYS A 29 -9.28 -4.92 3.52
C LYS A 29 -9.85 -6.08 4.34
N ALA A 30 -9.71 -7.31 3.84
CA ALA A 30 -10.26 -8.49 4.49
C ALA A 30 -9.43 -8.96 5.69
N ILE A 31 -8.22 -8.41 5.88
CA ILE A 31 -7.35 -8.78 6.99
C ILE A 31 -7.97 -8.27 8.29
N PRO A 32 -8.20 -9.16 9.29
CA PRO A 32 -9.01 -8.81 10.48
C PRO A 32 -8.50 -7.63 11.29
N SER A 33 -7.19 -7.39 11.31
CA SER A 33 -6.61 -6.28 12.09
C SER A 33 -6.73 -4.90 11.42
N VAL A 34 -7.13 -4.84 10.14
CA VAL A 34 -7.31 -3.57 9.41
C VAL A 34 -8.58 -2.86 9.90
N ARG A 35 -8.43 -1.61 10.34
CA ARG A 35 -9.54 -0.78 10.84
C ARG A 35 -10.02 0.24 9.81
N ALA A 36 -9.08 0.82 9.05
CA ALA A 36 -9.40 1.74 7.96
C ALA A 36 -8.41 1.49 6.84
N PHE A 37 -8.84 1.69 5.61
CA PHE A 37 -8.04 1.36 4.43
C PHE A 37 -8.31 2.37 3.32
N SER A 38 -7.22 2.91 2.75
CA SER A 38 -7.26 3.70 1.53
C SER A 38 -6.11 3.28 0.63
N VAL A 39 -6.38 3.18 -0.66
CA VAL A 39 -5.37 3.05 -1.70
C VAL A 39 -5.61 4.17 -2.70
N VAL A 40 -4.56 4.94 -3.01
CA VAL A 40 -4.67 6.13 -3.86
C VAL A 40 -3.57 6.13 -4.91
N THR A 41 -3.85 6.81 -6.02
CA THR A 41 -2.87 7.06 -7.07
C THR A 41 -2.52 8.54 -7.10
N ASN A 42 -1.29 8.87 -7.51
CA ASN A 42 -0.86 10.26 -7.64
C ASN A 42 -1.72 10.98 -8.67
N ASP A 43 -2.11 12.22 -8.35
CA ASP A 43 -2.88 13.04 -9.29
C ASP A 43 -1.99 13.44 -10.48
N PRO A 44 -2.42 13.18 -11.73
CA PRO A 44 -1.59 13.45 -12.92
C PRO A 44 -1.29 14.94 -13.14
N ARG A 45 -1.98 15.84 -12.44
CA ARG A 45 -1.73 17.29 -12.51
C ARG A 45 -0.59 17.73 -11.58
N THR A 46 -0.07 16.84 -10.76
CA THR A 46 1.03 17.10 -9.83
C THR A 46 2.36 16.60 -10.41
N PRO A 47 3.52 16.92 -9.77
CA PRO A 47 4.81 16.57 -10.36
C PRO A 47 4.98 15.08 -10.67
N ALA A 48 5.50 14.79 -11.85
CA ALA A 48 5.72 13.42 -12.33
C ALA A 48 6.77 12.64 -11.49
N GLY A 49 7.59 13.35 -10.72
CA GLY A 49 8.58 12.73 -9.83
C GLY A 49 8.01 12.20 -8.52
N ASN A 50 6.71 12.43 -8.24
CA ASN A 50 6.06 11.89 -7.05
C ASN A 50 5.96 10.37 -7.14
N TYR A 51 5.82 9.70 -5.98
CA TYR A 51 5.46 8.29 -5.95
C TYR A 51 4.13 8.07 -6.67
N ASN A 52 3.95 6.90 -7.25
CA ASN A 52 2.80 6.63 -8.13
C ASN A 52 1.54 6.21 -7.38
N VAL A 53 1.69 5.45 -6.30
CA VAL A 53 0.58 4.91 -5.51
C VAL A 53 0.93 4.96 -4.04
N SER A 54 -0.11 4.98 -3.18
CA SER A 54 0.07 4.91 -1.73
C SER A 54 -1.02 4.04 -1.10
N LEU A 55 -0.62 3.28 -0.08
CA LEU A 55 -1.51 2.62 0.87
C LEU A 55 -1.53 3.44 2.17
N ILE A 56 -2.73 3.65 2.71
CA ILE A 56 -2.92 4.31 4.00
C ILE A 56 -3.84 3.42 4.81
N ILE A 57 -3.30 2.78 5.85
CA ILE A 57 -4.02 1.74 6.60
C ILE A 57 -3.89 2.02 8.09
N ASP A 58 -5.01 1.94 8.82
CA ASP A 58 -5.04 2.15 10.26
C ASP A 58 -5.25 0.82 10.99
N PHE A 59 -4.54 0.69 12.11
CA PHE A 59 -4.61 -0.46 13.04
C PHE A 59 -4.81 0.05 14.46
N ASP A 60 -5.36 -0.80 15.34
CA ASP A 60 -5.53 -0.45 16.75
C ASP A 60 -4.19 -0.19 17.44
N ASP A 61 -3.18 -1.00 17.08
CA ASP A 61 -1.86 -1.01 17.74
C ASP A 61 -0.79 -1.62 16.81
N VAL A 62 0.44 -1.66 17.30
CA VAL A 62 1.57 -2.23 16.55
C VAL A 62 1.38 -3.73 16.30
N GLU A 63 0.77 -4.45 17.24
CA GLU A 63 0.49 -5.88 17.10
C GLU A 63 -0.47 -6.13 15.93
N GLY A 64 -1.45 -5.24 15.73
CA GLY A 64 -2.35 -5.30 14.58
C GLY A 64 -1.62 -5.08 13.26
N LEU A 65 -0.69 -4.14 13.22
CA LEU A 65 0.16 -3.91 12.05
C LEU A 65 1.02 -5.16 11.76
N GLN A 66 1.62 -5.75 12.78
CA GLN A 66 2.44 -6.96 12.62
C GLN A 66 1.62 -8.14 12.11
N ALA A 67 0.41 -8.33 12.64
CA ALA A 67 -0.49 -9.38 12.18
C ALA A 67 -0.87 -9.20 10.70
N TYR A 68 -1.08 -7.96 10.26
CA TYR A 68 -1.31 -7.63 8.86
C TYR A 68 -0.09 -8.01 8.00
N GLN A 69 1.12 -7.68 8.43
CA GLN A 69 2.33 -7.89 7.65
C GLN A 69 2.64 -9.37 7.39
N VAL A 70 2.23 -10.27 8.28
CA VAL A 70 2.46 -11.72 8.14
C VAL A 70 1.25 -12.45 7.56
N SER A 71 0.15 -11.78 7.30
CA SER A 71 -1.05 -12.41 6.75
C SER A 71 -0.82 -12.93 5.33
N PRO A 72 -1.51 -14.03 4.92
CA PRO A 72 -1.38 -14.55 3.56
C PRO A 72 -1.71 -13.53 2.48
N GLU A 73 -2.72 -12.70 2.70
CA GLU A 73 -3.15 -11.66 1.76
C GLU A 73 -2.04 -10.64 1.54
N HIS A 74 -1.38 -10.19 2.60
CA HIS A 74 -0.27 -9.24 2.51
C HIS A 74 0.95 -9.87 1.83
N VAL A 75 1.28 -11.11 2.18
CA VAL A 75 2.41 -11.82 1.56
C VAL A 75 2.20 -11.95 0.05
N ALA A 76 1.02 -12.36 -0.38
CA ALA A 76 0.68 -12.49 -1.79
C ALA A 76 0.73 -11.14 -2.52
N PHE A 77 0.18 -10.08 -1.89
CA PHE A 77 0.21 -8.74 -2.45
C PHE A 77 1.65 -8.23 -2.56
N GLY A 78 2.48 -8.47 -1.54
CA GLY A 78 3.90 -8.08 -1.56
C GLY A 78 4.69 -8.76 -2.67
N GLN A 79 4.41 -10.02 -2.95
CA GLN A 79 5.03 -10.75 -4.07
C GLN A 79 4.67 -10.10 -5.42
N PHE A 80 3.41 -9.74 -5.61
CA PHE A 80 2.97 -9.02 -6.80
C PHE A 80 3.66 -7.66 -6.91
N VAL A 81 3.62 -6.85 -5.84
CA VAL A 81 4.22 -5.50 -5.82
C VAL A 81 5.71 -5.57 -6.13
N GLY A 82 6.41 -6.60 -5.64
CA GLY A 82 7.83 -6.81 -5.93
C GLY A 82 8.15 -6.93 -7.42
N THR A 83 7.18 -7.31 -8.26
CA THR A 83 7.37 -7.41 -9.72
C THR A 83 7.18 -6.09 -10.44
N ILE A 84 6.56 -5.08 -9.81
CA ILE A 84 6.21 -3.82 -10.48
C ILE A 84 6.79 -2.58 -9.79
N ARG A 85 7.43 -2.70 -8.63
CA ARG A 85 7.98 -1.54 -7.92
C ARG A 85 9.46 -1.32 -8.24
N ILE A 86 9.83 -0.04 -8.34
CA ILE A 86 11.23 0.40 -8.42
C ILE A 86 11.70 0.83 -7.04
N ASP A 87 10.85 1.57 -6.31
CA ASP A 87 11.19 2.19 -5.04
C ASP A 87 10.01 2.15 -4.10
N ARG A 88 10.29 2.24 -2.80
CA ARG A 88 9.30 2.15 -1.73
C ARG A 88 9.72 3.04 -0.57
N ALA A 89 8.75 3.72 0.04
CA ALA A 89 8.95 4.50 1.25
C ALA A 89 7.76 4.30 2.19
N CYS A 90 8.02 4.05 3.47
CA CYS A 90 6.98 3.85 4.47
C CYS A 90 7.25 4.65 5.73
N ILE A 91 6.17 5.00 6.41
CA ILE A 91 6.21 5.58 7.75
C ILE A 91 5.03 5.01 8.55
N ASP A 92 5.28 4.71 9.81
CA ASP A 92 4.26 4.28 10.76
C ASP A 92 4.26 5.24 11.94
N TYR A 93 3.08 5.68 12.36
CA TYR A 93 3.00 6.61 13.49
C TYR A 93 1.72 6.44 14.28
N GLU A 94 1.81 6.80 15.56
CA GLU A 94 0.65 6.81 16.46
C GLU A 94 -0.15 8.10 16.32
N PHE A 95 -1.47 7.97 16.40
CA PHE A 95 -2.38 9.12 16.34
C PHE A 95 -3.63 8.89 17.18
#